data_3873a005e6bf27d342397ede17a5e481
#
_entry.id   3873a005e6bf27d342397ede17a5e481
#
_cell.length_a   1.000
_cell.length_b   1.000
_cell.length_c   1.000
_cell.angle_alpha   90.00
_cell.angle_beta   90.00
_cell.angle_gamma   90.00
#
_symmetry.space_group_name_H-M   'P 1'
#
loop_
_entity.id
_entity.type
_entity.pdbx_description
1 polymer ?
#
loop_
_entity_poly.entity_id
_entity_poly.type
_entity_poly.pdbx_seq_one_letter_code
_entity_poly.pdbx_strand_id
1 'polypeptide(L)'
;MLDIQKKLSNVFYATLSLPATAMGFALSIQIAALSWLMRTQYNLDLHEIGFVWAAGPLAGIIGQPIVGAISDNVWFWKGRRRPFILIGGSIAALMLLALPNIGAISDFFGISNIIIVAVFVALTLDLAINVSFNPTRAIIADVTPEGIPRTKGYTWMQTISGTFGVLAYALGAFLGNFFLIYFGVFLVGAFSIIPMFFIEEPREVKSVEEPSLQTKATETNWKDFLMLLFAHSFSWIGVQTMFVYMIGFVEQKLNPSTDDEIGQILAISFLILNAVGAVFPAFVLEPVTERIGRVKTHLLALLVMSLGYFGIAFFANSLLSLYVFMGVAGVGWAAIVSLPFAIMSEKVNKNRMGFFMGIFNLSVVLPQLFVSLALGVFIEGALNKNLIFIISGSTLAISAVLWLLVNENKNTKKEEFRVNGGH
;
A
#
# COMPACT_ATOMS: atom_id res chain seq x y z
N MET A 1 18.42 -4.36 27.81
CA MET A 1 17.74 -5.21 26.79
C MET A 1 16.85 -6.20 27.53
N LEU A 2 15.56 -6.19 27.24
CA LEU A 2 14.57 -7.04 27.89
C LEU A 2 14.81 -8.53 27.56
N ASP A 3 14.45 -9.44 28.47
CA ASP A 3 14.77 -10.87 28.31
C ASP A 3 14.13 -11.53 27.07
N ILE A 4 12.93 -11.08 26.69
CA ILE A 4 12.27 -11.51 25.44
C ILE A 4 13.08 -11.11 24.20
N GLN A 5 13.68 -9.93 24.20
CA GLN A 5 14.50 -9.43 23.09
C GLN A 5 15.85 -10.13 23.02
N LYS A 6 16.48 -10.44 24.18
CA LYS A 6 17.74 -11.20 24.24
C LYS A 6 17.60 -12.60 23.64
N LYS A 7 16.45 -13.25 23.88
CA LYS A 7 16.18 -14.63 23.42
C LYS A 7 15.72 -14.71 21.96
N LEU A 8 15.40 -13.58 21.31
CA LEU A 8 14.81 -13.52 19.96
C LEU A 8 13.66 -14.53 19.78
N SER A 9 12.77 -14.58 20.77
CA SER A 9 11.66 -15.53 20.80
C SER A 9 10.62 -15.21 19.70
N ASN A 10 9.77 -16.18 19.36
CA ASN A 10 8.66 -15.92 18.42
C ASN A 10 7.72 -14.83 18.93
N VAL A 11 7.50 -14.74 20.25
CA VAL A 11 6.72 -13.67 20.89
C VAL A 11 7.36 -12.30 20.65
N PHE A 12 8.71 -12.22 20.74
CA PHE A 12 9.42 -10.98 20.42
C PHE A 12 9.23 -10.58 18.95
N TYR A 13 9.36 -11.51 18.00
CA TYR A 13 9.14 -11.22 16.58
C TYR A 13 7.70 -10.81 16.29
N ALA A 14 6.72 -11.45 16.93
CA ALA A 14 5.32 -11.03 16.83
C ALA A 14 5.14 -9.60 17.36
N THR A 15 5.64 -9.30 18.56
CA THR A 15 5.57 -7.98 19.18
C THR A 15 6.25 -6.90 18.30
N LEU A 16 7.41 -7.23 17.73
CA LEU A 16 8.17 -6.35 16.83
C LEU A 16 7.43 -6.04 15.53
N SER A 17 6.53 -6.93 15.11
CA SER A 17 5.73 -6.78 13.89
C SER A 17 4.50 -5.88 14.08
N LEU A 18 4.01 -5.71 15.30
CA LEU A 18 2.73 -5.01 15.57
C LEU A 18 2.71 -3.54 15.11
N PRO A 19 3.77 -2.73 15.26
CA PRO A 19 3.73 -1.35 14.78
C PRO A 19 3.57 -1.22 13.26
N ALA A 20 4.25 -2.06 12.50
CA ALA A 20 4.08 -2.11 11.04
C ALA A 20 2.68 -2.60 10.65
N THR A 21 2.14 -3.55 11.42
CA THR A 21 0.76 -4.05 11.27
C THR A 21 -0.26 -2.94 11.52
N ALA A 22 -0.05 -2.10 12.52
CA ALA A 22 -0.90 -0.94 12.78
C ALA A 22 -1.00 0.00 11.56
N MET A 23 0.14 0.32 10.94
CA MET A 23 0.17 1.19 9.76
C MET A 23 -0.49 0.55 8.54
N GLY A 24 -0.23 -0.74 8.31
CA GLY A 24 -0.89 -1.51 7.25
C GLY A 24 -2.41 -1.60 7.44
N PHE A 25 -2.86 -1.79 8.69
CA PHE A 25 -4.28 -1.83 9.02
C PHE A 25 -4.97 -0.47 8.81
N ALA A 26 -4.32 0.64 9.20
CA ALA A 26 -4.82 1.99 8.96
C ALA A 26 -5.00 2.28 7.46
N LEU A 27 -4.03 1.88 6.61
CA LEU A 27 -4.15 1.98 5.15
C LEU A 27 -5.30 1.12 4.60
N SER A 28 -5.50 -0.08 5.15
CA SER A 28 -6.62 -0.94 4.73
C SER A 28 -7.97 -0.33 5.08
N ILE A 29 -8.09 0.36 6.23
CA ILE A 29 -9.31 1.11 6.59
C ILE A 29 -9.58 2.22 5.57
N GLN A 30 -8.57 3.00 5.20
CA GLN A 30 -8.73 4.05 4.19
C GLN A 30 -9.26 3.47 2.88
N ILE A 31 -8.64 2.40 2.38
CA ILE A 31 -9.05 1.77 1.11
C ILE A 31 -10.50 1.24 1.22
N ALA A 32 -10.85 0.59 2.32
CA ALA A 32 -12.16 -0.02 2.50
C ALA A 32 -13.28 1.01 2.72
N ALA A 33 -13.02 2.03 3.54
CA ALA A 33 -14.08 2.83 4.13
C ALA A 33 -14.05 4.32 3.73
N LEU A 34 -12.93 4.88 3.22
CA LEU A 34 -12.81 6.32 3.02
C LEU A 34 -13.81 6.85 1.98
N SER A 35 -13.85 6.26 0.78
CA SER A 35 -14.81 6.70 -0.26
C SER A 35 -16.25 6.49 0.18
N TRP A 36 -16.54 5.35 0.83
CA TRP A 36 -17.85 5.07 1.39
C TRP A 36 -18.27 6.12 2.43
N LEU A 37 -17.41 6.42 3.39
CA LEU A 37 -17.69 7.39 4.45
C LEU A 37 -17.91 8.80 3.87
N MET A 38 -17.06 9.23 2.94
CA MET A 38 -17.18 10.55 2.29
C MET A 38 -18.49 10.66 1.50
N ARG A 39 -18.88 9.60 0.81
CA ARG A 39 -20.09 9.57 -0.01
C ARG A 39 -21.36 9.52 0.81
N THR A 40 -21.45 8.56 1.75
CA THR A 40 -22.70 8.24 2.45
C THR A 40 -22.96 9.13 3.67
N GLN A 41 -21.90 9.52 4.41
CA GLN A 41 -22.06 10.31 5.63
C GLN A 41 -21.93 11.82 5.37
N TYR A 42 -21.12 12.22 4.39
CA TYR A 42 -20.85 13.64 4.11
C TYR A 42 -21.38 14.10 2.75
N ASN A 43 -22.04 13.22 1.99
CA ASN A 43 -22.64 13.51 0.68
C ASN A 43 -21.67 14.14 -0.33
N LEU A 44 -20.37 13.83 -0.25
CA LEU A 44 -19.38 14.32 -1.21
C LEU A 44 -19.58 13.63 -2.57
N ASP A 45 -19.45 14.39 -3.64
CA ASP A 45 -19.44 13.83 -4.99
C ASP A 45 -18.10 13.14 -5.32
N LEU A 46 -18.03 12.44 -6.46
CA LEU A 46 -16.81 11.68 -6.80
C LEU A 46 -15.60 12.59 -7.04
N HIS A 47 -15.82 13.82 -7.50
CA HIS A 47 -14.74 14.78 -7.66
C HIS A 47 -14.19 15.25 -6.30
N GLU A 48 -15.09 15.56 -5.38
CA GLU A 48 -14.75 15.96 -4.00
C GLU A 48 -14.04 14.84 -3.24
N ILE A 49 -14.49 13.59 -3.41
CA ILE A 49 -13.81 12.39 -2.89
C ILE A 49 -12.37 12.30 -3.44
N GLY A 50 -12.17 12.66 -4.71
CA GLY A 50 -10.84 12.74 -5.30
C GLY A 50 -9.91 13.69 -4.54
N PHE A 51 -10.38 14.88 -4.12
CA PHE A 51 -9.56 15.79 -3.31
C PHE A 51 -9.15 15.18 -1.97
N VAL A 52 -10.04 14.45 -1.30
CA VAL A 52 -9.71 13.78 -0.04
C VAL A 52 -8.64 12.70 -0.27
N TRP A 53 -8.74 11.92 -1.36
CA TRP A 53 -7.76 10.90 -1.72
C TRP A 53 -6.40 11.46 -2.17
N ALA A 54 -6.32 12.71 -2.62
CA ALA A 54 -5.05 13.36 -2.94
C ALA A 54 -4.15 13.54 -1.71
N ALA A 55 -4.72 13.49 -0.51
CA ALA A 55 -3.99 13.61 0.76
C ALA A 55 -2.88 12.56 0.89
N GLY A 56 -3.15 11.29 0.57
CA GLY A 56 -2.20 10.18 0.69
C GLY A 56 -0.92 10.39 -0.14
N PRO A 57 -1.02 10.56 -1.46
CA PRO A 57 0.14 10.86 -2.29
C PRO A 57 0.91 12.11 -1.87
N LEU A 58 0.22 13.19 -1.48
CA LEU A 58 0.87 14.41 -0.97
C LEU A 58 1.66 14.13 0.31
N ALA A 59 1.06 13.40 1.26
CA ALA A 59 1.74 12.99 2.47
C ALA A 59 2.95 12.09 2.19
N GLY A 60 2.84 11.20 1.22
CA GLY A 60 3.93 10.30 0.81
C GLY A 60 5.14 11.03 0.22
N ILE A 61 4.90 12.05 -0.62
CA ILE A 61 5.98 12.86 -1.21
C ILE A 61 6.74 13.64 -0.13
N ILE A 62 6.02 14.20 0.84
CA ILE A 62 6.60 15.09 1.86
C ILE A 62 7.10 14.29 3.06
N GLY A 63 6.27 13.38 3.58
CA GLY A 63 6.50 12.73 4.87
C GLY A 63 7.66 11.74 4.88
N GLN A 64 7.73 10.86 3.89
CA GLN A 64 8.72 9.77 3.91
C GLN A 64 10.19 10.25 3.85
N PRO A 65 10.59 11.17 2.95
CA PRO A 65 11.97 11.64 2.91
C PRO A 65 12.36 12.45 4.15
N ILE A 66 11.46 13.31 4.63
CA ILE A 66 11.74 14.17 5.79
C ILE A 66 11.89 13.34 7.05
N VAL A 67 10.93 12.45 7.32
CA VAL A 67 10.95 11.61 8.52
C VAL A 67 12.09 10.61 8.48
N GLY A 68 12.39 10.03 7.31
CA GLY A 68 13.55 9.15 7.15
C GLY A 68 14.84 9.86 7.59
N ALA A 69 15.10 11.05 7.04
CA ALA A 69 16.29 11.82 7.36
C ALA A 69 16.36 12.26 8.85
N ILE A 70 15.22 12.66 9.43
CA ILE A 70 15.18 13.08 10.85
C ILE A 70 15.36 11.87 11.77
N SER A 71 14.64 10.77 11.54
CA SER A 71 14.67 9.60 12.42
C SER A 71 16.01 8.88 12.46
N ASP A 72 16.86 9.08 11.45
CA ASP A 72 18.21 8.51 11.42
C ASP A 72 19.18 9.26 12.36
N ASN A 73 18.94 10.55 12.60
CA ASN A 73 19.89 11.45 13.27
C ASN A 73 19.46 11.91 14.67
N VAL A 74 18.20 11.66 15.08
CA VAL A 74 17.66 12.17 16.33
C VAL A 74 17.42 11.05 17.33
N TRP A 75 17.88 11.25 18.58
CA TRP A 75 17.66 10.35 19.72
C TRP A 75 16.85 11.06 20.81
N PHE A 76 15.61 10.65 21.05
CA PHE A 76 14.78 11.14 22.14
C PHE A 76 13.82 10.05 22.64
N TRP A 77 13.27 10.19 23.85
CA TRP A 77 12.40 9.19 24.48
C TRP A 77 12.95 7.75 24.44
N LYS A 78 14.26 7.62 24.66
CA LYS A 78 15.00 6.34 24.71
C LYS A 78 15.03 5.56 23.39
N GLY A 79 14.97 6.23 22.24
CA GLY A 79 15.06 5.60 20.93
C GLY A 79 15.25 6.58 19.77
N ARG A 80 15.59 6.06 18.61
CA ARG A 80 15.58 6.78 17.32
C ARG A 80 14.25 6.57 16.59
N ARG A 81 13.78 5.34 16.54
CA ARG A 81 12.58 4.94 15.81
C ARG A 81 11.33 5.02 16.68
N ARG A 82 11.46 4.63 17.92
CA ARG A 82 10.40 4.56 18.91
C ARG A 82 9.55 5.84 19.03
N PRO A 83 10.11 7.06 19.12
CA PRO A 83 9.32 8.29 19.21
C PRO A 83 8.43 8.51 17.98
N PHE A 84 8.93 8.23 16.78
CA PHE A 84 8.17 8.39 15.54
C PHE A 84 7.03 7.38 15.44
N ILE A 85 7.24 6.14 15.90
CA ILE A 85 6.21 5.12 15.98
C ILE A 85 5.11 5.52 16.96
N LEU A 86 5.48 6.03 18.14
CA LEU A 86 4.53 6.47 19.17
C LEU A 86 3.72 7.68 18.69
N ILE A 87 4.39 8.71 18.19
CA ILE A 87 3.73 9.95 17.74
C ILE A 87 2.83 9.66 16.54
N GLY A 88 3.40 9.07 15.50
CA GLY A 88 2.65 8.80 14.27
C GLY A 88 1.50 7.82 14.49
N GLY A 89 1.72 6.73 15.24
CA GLY A 89 0.67 5.77 15.56
C GLY A 89 -0.46 6.37 16.40
N SER A 90 -0.14 7.20 17.38
CA SER A 90 -1.16 7.89 18.20
C SER A 90 -1.97 8.89 17.38
N ILE A 91 -1.31 9.70 16.54
CA ILE A 91 -1.99 10.64 15.65
C ILE A 91 -2.83 9.89 14.61
N ALA A 92 -2.33 8.79 14.05
CA ALA A 92 -3.09 7.98 13.12
C ALA A 92 -4.38 7.41 13.77
N ALA A 93 -4.29 6.90 15.00
CA ALA A 93 -5.46 6.43 15.74
C ALA A 93 -6.47 7.55 16.01
N LEU A 94 -6.00 8.75 16.38
CA LEU A 94 -6.86 9.93 16.58
C LEU A 94 -7.52 10.39 15.27
N MET A 95 -6.80 10.36 14.15
CA MET A 95 -7.37 10.75 12.86
C MET A 95 -8.35 9.69 12.32
N LEU A 96 -8.13 8.40 12.59
CA LEU A 96 -9.15 7.37 12.33
C LEU A 96 -10.43 7.63 13.12
N LEU A 97 -10.32 8.07 14.38
CA LEU A 97 -11.47 8.49 15.19
C LEU A 97 -12.13 9.76 14.64
N ALA A 98 -11.34 10.68 14.08
CA ALA A 98 -11.83 11.92 13.50
C ALA A 98 -12.65 11.69 12.20
N LEU A 99 -12.33 10.67 11.40
CA LEU A 99 -13.01 10.40 10.12
C LEU A 99 -14.53 10.33 10.21
N PRO A 100 -15.15 9.51 11.10
CA PRO A 100 -16.61 9.50 11.25
C PRO A 100 -17.16 10.72 11.96
N ASN A 101 -16.31 11.61 12.49
CA ASN A 101 -16.69 12.79 13.27
C ASN A 101 -16.36 14.12 12.56
N ILE A 102 -16.06 14.10 11.25
CA ILE A 102 -15.71 15.31 10.47
C ILE A 102 -16.78 16.38 10.58
N GLY A 103 -18.08 16.02 10.57
CA GLY A 103 -19.17 16.96 10.74
C GLY A 103 -19.12 17.69 12.10
N ALA A 104 -18.97 16.95 13.18
CA ALA A 104 -18.85 17.54 14.53
C ALA A 104 -17.61 18.43 14.67
N ILE A 105 -16.49 18.05 14.03
CA ILE A 105 -15.25 18.86 13.98
C ILE A 105 -15.51 20.15 13.19
N SER A 106 -16.19 20.07 12.04
CA SER A 106 -16.57 21.21 11.22
C SER A 106 -17.41 22.23 12.02
N ASP A 107 -18.43 21.74 12.70
CA ASP A 107 -19.33 22.56 13.53
C ASP A 107 -18.57 23.21 14.71
N PHE A 108 -17.72 22.44 15.38
CA PHE A 108 -16.93 22.94 16.52
C PHE A 108 -16.00 24.10 16.15
N PHE A 109 -15.36 24.01 14.96
CA PHE A 109 -14.46 25.07 14.48
C PHE A 109 -15.16 26.13 13.62
N GLY A 110 -16.45 26.01 13.37
CA GLY A 110 -17.22 26.94 12.52
C GLY A 110 -16.80 26.92 11.04
N ILE A 111 -16.28 25.79 10.56
CA ILE A 111 -15.84 25.63 9.16
C ILE A 111 -17.02 25.12 8.35
N SER A 112 -17.62 25.96 7.53
CA SER A 112 -18.82 25.59 6.73
C SER A 112 -18.52 24.62 5.58
N ASN A 113 -17.28 24.62 5.07
CA ASN A 113 -16.88 23.70 3.97
C ASN A 113 -16.29 22.41 4.53
N ILE A 114 -17.09 21.35 4.52
CA ILE A 114 -16.73 20.04 5.07
C ILE A 114 -15.54 19.39 4.36
N ILE A 115 -15.32 19.70 3.06
CA ILE A 115 -14.19 19.17 2.29
C ILE A 115 -12.85 19.59 2.90
N ILE A 116 -12.76 20.83 3.40
CA ILE A 116 -11.54 21.34 4.04
C ILE A 116 -11.18 20.48 5.26
N VAL A 117 -12.19 20.17 6.10
CA VAL A 117 -11.98 19.33 7.28
C VAL A 117 -11.66 17.90 6.88
N ALA A 118 -12.36 17.34 5.87
CA ALA A 118 -12.12 16.01 5.36
C ALA A 118 -10.68 15.85 4.81
N VAL A 119 -10.24 16.78 3.98
CA VAL A 119 -8.87 16.81 3.43
C VAL A 119 -7.83 16.97 4.55
N PHE A 120 -8.09 17.85 5.54
CA PHE A 120 -7.18 18.04 6.66
C PHE A 120 -7.04 16.77 7.51
N VAL A 121 -8.15 16.10 7.84
CA VAL A 121 -8.14 14.84 8.59
C VAL A 121 -7.43 13.73 7.81
N ALA A 122 -7.75 13.58 6.51
CA ALA A 122 -7.11 12.59 5.65
C ALA A 122 -5.60 12.86 5.50
N LEU A 123 -5.21 14.11 5.25
CA LEU A 123 -3.79 14.48 5.11
C LEU A 123 -3.02 14.24 6.41
N THR A 124 -3.61 14.58 7.56
CA THR A 124 -2.98 14.36 8.87
C THR A 124 -2.85 12.86 9.16
N LEU A 125 -3.86 12.05 8.81
CA LEU A 125 -3.81 10.60 8.93
C LEU A 125 -2.68 10.02 8.07
N ASP A 126 -2.61 10.40 6.81
CA ASP A 126 -1.60 9.91 5.89
C ASP A 126 -0.18 10.36 6.28
N LEU A 127 -0.01 11.59 6.73
CA LEU A 127 1.26 12.07 7.30
C LEU A 127 1.66 11.24 8.53
N ALA A 128 0.73 10.98 9.44
CA ALA A 128 0.97 10.18 10.64
C ALA A 128 1.39 8.74 10.31
N ILE A 129 0.72 8.12 9.33
CA ILE A 129 1.10 6.80 8.81
C ILE A 129 2.52 6.85 8.23
N ASN A 130 2.84 7.85 7.39
CA ASN A 130 4.15 7.97 6.76
C ASN A 130 5.26 8.28 7.78
N VAL A 131 4.96 9.03 8.85
CA VAL A 131 5.88 9.27 9.99
C VAL A 131 6.29 7.97 10.67
N SER A 132 5.37 7.00 10.78
CA SER A 132 5.63 5.72 11.43
C SER A 132 6.17 4.65 10.46
N PHE A 133 5.84 4.71 9.19
CA PHE A 133 6.02 3.61 8.24
C PHE A 133 7.47 3.15 8.08
N ASN A 134 8.40 4.09 7.87
CA ASN A 134 9.83 3.77 7.77
C ASN A 134 10.43 3.37 9.13
N PRO A 135 10.18 4.09 10.24
CA PRO A 135 10.63 3.68 11.57
C PRO A 135 10.18 2.27 11.98
N THR A 136 8.94 1.84 11.64
CA THR A 136 8.45 0.49 11.98
C THR A 136 9.20 -0.62 11.25
N ARG A 137 9.76 -0.35 10.09
CA ARG A 137 10.62 -1.28 9.35
C ARG A 137 12.07 -1.21 9.81
N ALA A 138 12.57 0.00 10.03
CA ALA A 138 13.95 0.22 10.43
C ALA A 138 14.25 -0.36 11.84
N ILE A 139 13.30 -0.29 12.77
CA ILE A 139 13.48 -0.83 14.11
C ILE A 139 13.81 -2.33 14.11
N ILE A 140 13.31 -3.09 13.12
CA ILE A 140 13.61 -4.52 12.98
C ILE A 140 15.12 -4.70 12.75
N ALA A 141 15.70 -3.92 11.84
CA ALA A 141 17.14 -3.98 11.58
C ALA A 141 17.96 -3.51 12.78
N ASP A 142 17.47 -2.49 13.51
CA ASP A 142 18.18 -1.88 14.64
C ASP A 142 18.24 -2.83 15.86
N VAL A 143 17.25 -3.70 16.06
CA VAL A 143 17.14 -4.57 17.25
C VAL A 143 17.36 -6.06 16.98
N THR A 144 17.60 -6.45 15.73
CA THR A 144 17.91 -7.85 15.38
C THR A 144 19.32 -7.98 14.79
N PRO A 145 20.09 -9.02 15.18
CA PRO A 145 21.36 -9.32 14.53
C PRO A 145 21.19 -9.56 13.02
N GLU A 146 22.25 -9.32 12.27
CA GLU A 146 22.28 -9.61 10.83
C GLU A 146 22.11 -11.10 10.52
N GLY A 147 21.73 -11.39 9.29
CA GLY A 147 21.48 -12.75 8.81
C GLY A 147 20.09 -13.29 9.12
N ILE A 148 20.01 -14.56 9.53
CA ILE A 148 18.76 -15.28 9.75
C ILE A 148 17.82 -14.58 10.75
N PRO A 149 18.26 -14.04 11.90
CA PRO A 149 17.36 -13.37 12.84
C PRO A 149 16.68 -12.13 12.25
N ARG A 150 17.40 -11.32 11.48
CA ARG A 150 16.84 -10.13 10.81
C ARG A 150 15.86 -10.52 9.72
N THR A 151 16.20 -11.50 8.89
CA THR A 151 15.29 -12.07 7.88
C THR A 151 14.01 -12.57 8.53
N LYS A 152 14.12 -13.33 9.63
CA LYS A 152 12.98 -13.80 10.41
C LYS A 152 12.11 -12.63 10.90
N GLY A 153 12.70 -11.53 11.38
CA GLY A 153 11.97 -10.34 11.80
C GLY A 153 11.11 -9.74 10.67
N TYR A 154 11.68 -9.56 9.48
CA TYR A 154 10.95 -9.06 8.33
C TYR A 154 9.87 -10.05 7.83
N THR A 155 10.15 -11.35 7.85
CA THR A 155 9.15 -12.37 7.47
C THR A 155 7.95 -12.35 8.40
N TRP A 156 8.18 -12.29 9.72
CA TRP A 156 7.11 -12.17 10.71
C TRP A 156 6.29 -10.90 10.51
N MET A 157 6.96 -9.76 10.31
CA MET A 157 6.30 -8.49 10.03
C MET A 157 5.40 -8.60 8.79
N GLN A 158 5.92 -9.13 7.69
CA GLN A 158 5.16 -9.24 6.44
C GLN A 158 3.95 -10.17 6.58
N THR A 159 4.14 -11.32 7.27
CA THR A 159 3.07 -12.30 7.49
C THR A 159 1.95 -11.72 8.36
N ILE A 160 2.31 -11.13 9.50
CA ILE A 160 1.31 -10.57 10.44
C ILE A 160 0.61 -9.37 9.79
N SER A 161 1.36 -8.42 9.23
CA SER A 161 0.77 -7.24 8.57
C SER A 161 -0.13 -7.62 7.40
N GLY A 162 0.27 -8.59 6.57
CA GLY A 162 -0.55 -9.09 5.48
C GLY A 162 -1.84 -9.74 5.96
N THR A 163 -1.76 -10.57 7.01
CA THR A 163 -2.95 -11.21 7.62
C THR A 163 -3.93 -10.18 8.17
N PHE A 164 -3.45 -9.17 8.90
CA PHE A 164 -4.29 -8.10 9.44
C PHE A 164 -4.83 -7.17 8.34
N GLY A 165 -4.09 -7.00 7.24
CA GLY A 165 -4.59 -6.26 6.07
C GLY A 165 -5.84 -6.94 5.47
N VAL A 166 -5.80 -8.25 5.26
CA VAL A 166 -6.96 -9.03 4.80
C VAL A 166 -8.09 -9.02 5.83
N LEU A 167 -7.74 -9.15 7.13
CA LEU A 167 -8.70 -9.08 8.23
C LEU A 167 -9.46 -7.74 8.26
N ALA A 168 -8.82 -6.62 7.95
CA ALA A 168 -9.47 -5.32 7.90
C ALA A 168 -10.65 -5.32 6.91
N TYR A 169 -10.42 -5.82 5.70
CA TYR A 169 -11.49 -5.93 4.70
C TYR A 169 -12.59 -6.91 5.13
N ALA A 170 -12.22 -8.01 5.78
CA ALA A 170 -13.20 -8.96 6.31
C ALA A 170 -14.07 -8.32 7.40
N LEU A 171 -13.48 -7.55 8.33
CA LEU A 171 -14.25 -6.82 9.34
C LEU A 171 -15.22 -5.82 8.71
N GLY A 172 -14.77 -5.04 7.71
CA GLY A 172 -15.65 -4.14 6.97
C GLY A 172 -16.78 -4.88 6.25
N ALA A 173 -16.48 -6.03 5.64
CA ALA A 173 -17.44 -6.84 4.90
C ALA A 173 -18.54 -7.46 5.77
N PHE A 174 -18.16 -7.97 6.96
CA PHE A 174 -19.07 -8.76 7.80
C PHE A 174 -19.63 -8.02 9.02
N LEU A 175 -18.91 -7.01 9.52
CA LEU A 175 -19.31 -6.24 10.71
C LEU A 175 -19.60 -4.77 10.41
N GLY A 176 -19.38 -4.33 9.16
CA GLY A 176 -19.62 -2.97 8.69
C GLY A 176 -18.44 -2.02 8.87
N ASN A 177 -18.46 -0.94 8.09
CA ASN A 177 -17.34 0.00 8.02
C ASN A 177 -17.16 0.83 9.29
N PHE A 178 -18.24 1.16 10.01
CA PHE A 178 -18.11 1.83 11.31
C PHE A 178 -17.40 0.95 12.34
N PHE A 179 -17.77 -0.34 12.41
CA PHE A 179 -17.06 -1.27 13.29
C PHE A 179 -15.57 -1.35 12.92
N LEU A 180 -15.27 -1.49 11.63
CA LEU A 180 -13.89 -1.51 11.12
C LEU A 180 -13.11 -0.27 11.56
N ILE A 181 -13.69 0.93 11.42
CA ILE A 181 -13.02 2.18 11.79
C ILE A 181 -12.75 2.23 13.30
N TYR A 182 -13.77 2.02 14.16
CA TYR A 182 -13.60 2.11 15.61
C TYR A 182 -12.71 1.00 16.18
N PHE A 183 -12.81 -0.21 15.65
CA PHE A 183 -11.87 -1.28 15.98
C PHE A 183 -10.45 -0.91 15.57
N GLY A 184 -10.29 -0.27 14.41
CA GLY A 184 -9.03 0.24 13.92
C GLY A 184 -8.41 1.32 14.80
N VAL A 185 -9.21 2.23 15.36
CA VAL A 185 -8.73 3.21 16.35
C VAL A 185 -8.04 2.52 17.53
N PHE A 186 -8.72 1.51 18.08
CA PHE A 186 -8.16 0.73 19.20
C PHE A 186 -6.91 -0.06 18.77
N LEU A 187 -6.98 -0.79 17.65
CA LEU A 187 -5.88 -1.63 17.17
C LEU A 187 -4.65 -0.81 16.81
N VAL A 188 -4.81 0.27 16.04
CA VAL A 188 -3.70 1.13 15.60
C VAL A 188 -3.04 1.79 16.81
N GLY A 189 -3.82 2.29 17.77
CA GLY A 189 -3.30 2.84 19.03
C GLY A 189 -2.56 1.79 19.85
N ALA A 190 -3.19 0.63 20.10
CA ALA A 190 -2.60 -0.43 20.91
C ALA A 190 -1.33 -1.01 20.27
N PHE A 191 -1.35 -1.28 18.96
CA PHE A 191 -0.21 -1.89 18.25
C PHE A 191 0.94 -0.90 18.01
N SER A 192 0.69 0.40 18.08
CA SER A 192 1.75 1.41 18.03
C SER A 192 2.36 1.69 19.41
N ILE A 193 1.57 1.64 20.47
CA ILE A 193 2.01 2.04 21.82
C ILE A 193 2.55 0.85 22.62
N ILE A 194 1.78 -0.26 22.71
CA ILE A 194 2.11 -1.38 23.59
C ILE A 194 3.47 -2.03 23.27
N PRO A 195 3.84 -2.31 22.00
CA PRO A 195 5.13 -2.91 21.67
C PRO A 195 6.33 -2.09 22.15
N MET A 196 6.17 -0.77 22.20
CA MET A 196 7.26 0.13 22.60
C MET A 196 7.67 -0.02 24.07
N PHE A 197 6.87 -0.69 24.91
CA PHE A 197 7.29 -1.06 26.26
C PHE A 197 8.17 -2.31 26.30
N PHE A 198 8.15 -3.12 25.23
CA PHE A 198 8.85 -4.40 25.14
C PHE A 198 10.03 -4.39 24.17
N ILE A 199 10.30 -3.25 23.51
CA ILE A 199 11.39 -3.09 22.54
C ILE A 199 12.32 -2.00 23.06
N GLU A 200 13.61 -2.33 23.22
CA GLU A 200 14.66 -1.37 23.55
C GLU A 200 15.59 -1.19 22.35
N GLU A 201 15.80 0.06 21.95
CA GLU A 201 16.74 0.40 20.89
C GLU A 201 18.17 0.55 21.45
N PRO A 202 19.19 0.01 20.77
CA PRO A 202 20.57 0.26 21.12
C PRO A 202 20.94 1.72 20.83
N ARG A 203 21.64 2.38 21.75
CA ARG A 203 22.07 3.79 21.57
C ARG A 203 23.15 3.93 20.48
N GLU A 204 24.05 2.98 20.42
CA GLU A 204 25.05 2.87 19.37
C GLU A 204 24.61 1.76 18.41
N VAL A 205 24.13 2.12 17.25
CA VAL A 205 24.11 1.19 16.13
C VAL A 205 25.54 1.14 15.64
N LYS A 206 26.23 0.04 15.88
CA LYS A 206 27.49 -0.22 15.19
C LYS A 206 27.16 -0.07 13.70
N SER A 207 27.59 1.05 13.10
CA SER A 207 27.76 1.11 11.67
C SER A 207 28.75 -0.01 11.36
N VAL A 208 28.21 -1.15 10.96
CA VAL A 208 29.04 -2.11 10.26
C VAL A 208 29.39 -1.35 9.00
N GLU A 209 30.64 -0.84 8.93
CA GLU A 209 31.26 -0.60 7.65
C GLU A 209 31.03 -1.92 6.91
N GLU A 210 30.08 -1.92 5.98
CA GLU A 210 29.98 -3.02 5.05
C GLU A 210 31.39 -3.21 4.51
N PRO A 211 32.01 -4.41 4.68
CA PRO A 211 33.22 -4.69 3.94
C PRO A 211 32.78 -4.44 2.50
N SER A 212 33.32 -3.40 1.91
CA SER A 212 33.15 -3.10 0.52
C SER A 212 33.71 -4.29 -0.26
N LEU A 213 32.93 -5.36 -0.38
CA LEU A 213 32.98 -6.16 -1.58
C LEU A 213 32.70 -5.13 -2.67
N GLN A 214 33.78 -4.66 -3.30
CA GLN A 214 33.74 -3.87 -4.52
C GLN A 214 33.05 -4.73 -5.59
N THR A 215 31.76 -4.95 -5.40
CA THR A 215 30.87 -5.27 -6.52
C THR A 215 31.00 -4.08 -7.43
N LYS A 216 31.65 -4.26 -8.59
CA LYS A 216 31.77 -3.27 -9.66
C LYS A 216 30.42 -2.56 -9.70
N ALA A 217 30.44 -1.26 -9.39
CA ALA A 217 29.22 -0.44 -9.36
C ALA A 217 28.54 -0.63 -10.71
N THR A 218 27.44 -1.36 -10.73
CA THR A 218 26.66 -1.56 -11.94
C THR A 218 26.13 -0.17 -12.30
N GLU A 219 26.53 0.34 -13.44
CA GLU A 219 26.03 1.62 -13.93
C GLU A 219 24.50 1.51 -14.08
N THR A 220 23.80 2.58 -13.68
CA THR A 220 22.35 2.64 -13.81
C THR A 220 21.96 2.67 -15.28
N ASN A 221 21.16 1.74 -15.72
CA ASN A 221 20.54 1.80 -17.04
C ASN A 221 19.34 2.76 -17.00
N TRP A 222 19.60 4.03 -17.19
CA TRP A 222 18.60 5.10 -17.12
C TRP A 222 17.45 4.89 -18.11
N LYS A 223 17.72 4.40 -19.31
CA LYS A 223 16.68 4.16 -20.31
C LYS A 223 15.66 3.13 -19.82
N ASP A 224 16.14 1.98 -19.36
CA ASP A 224 15.28 0.91 -18.86
C ASP A 224 14.58 1.32 -17.55
N PHE A 225 15.28 2.09 -16.68
CA PHE A 225 14.71 2.59 -15.44
C PHE A 225 13.58 3.58 -15.69
N LEU A 226 13.78 4.59 -16.57
CA LEU A 226 12.73 5.56 -16.91
C LEU A 226 11.56 4.90 -17.61
N MET A 227 11.79 3.93 -18.51
CA MET A 227 10.73 3.18 -19.17
C MET A 227 9.91 2.38 -18.16
N LEU A 228 10.56 1.75 -17.19
CA LEU A 228 9.89 1.05 -16.10
C LEU A 228 9.01 2.00 -15.28
N LEU A 229 9.51 3.18 -14.90
CA LEU A 229 8.74 4.18 -14.17
C LEU A 229 7.49 4.58 -14.95
N PHE A 230 7.67 4.86 -16.24
CA PHE A 230 6.58 5.27 -17.12
C PHE A 230 5.53 4.16 -17.26
N ALA A 231 5.95 2.92 -17.53
CA ALA A 231 5.05 1.78 -17.60
C ALA A 231 4.29 1.54 -16.28
N HIS A 232 4.99 1.61 -15.15
CA HIS A 232 4.41 1.43 -13.82
C HIS A 232 3.41 2.53 -13.45
N SER A 233 3.65 3.76 -13.90
CA SER A 233 2.73 4.88 -13.70
C SER A 233 1.35 4.62 -14.30
N PHE A 234 1.26 3.99 -15.48
CA PHE A 234 -0.03 3.61 -16.07
C PHE A 234 -0.75 2.53 -15.26
N SER A 235 -0.02 1.59 -14.65
CA SER A 235 -0.64 0.64 -13.72
C SER A 235 -1.32 1.35 -12.56
N TRP A 236 -0.66 2.36 -11.96
CA TRP A 236 -1.21 3.10 -10.83
C TRP A 236 -2.35 4.04 -11.20
N ILE A 237 -2.41 4.56 -12.43
CA ILE A 237 -3.62 5.26 -12.92
C ILE A 237 -4.83 4.31 -12.84
N GLY A 238 -4.71 3.10 -13.38
CA GLY A 238 -5.81 2.13 -13.38
C GLY A 238 -6.23 1.68 -11.99
N VAL A 239 -5.27 1.34 -11.16
CA VAL A 239 -5.52 0.88 -9.79
C VAL A 239 -6.14 1.98 -8.93
N GLN A 240 -5.59 3.19 -8.97
CA GLN A 240 -6.10 4.31 -8.18
C GLN A 240 -7.50 4.71 -8.63
N THR A 241 -7.78 4.71 -9.93
CA THR A 241 -9.13 5.00 -10.46
C THR A 241 -10.16 4.05 -9.88
N MET A 242 -9.85 2.77 -9.81
CA MET A 242 -10.73 1.78 -9.19
C MET A 242 -10.89 2.02 -7.68
N PHE A 243 -9.80 2.19 -6.93
CA PHE A 243 -9.89 2.37 -5.47
C PHE A 243 -10.70 3.60 -5.06
N VAL A 244 -10.51 4.72 -5.77
CA VAL A 244 -11.17 5.99 -5.42
C VAL A 244 -12.64 5.98 -5.83
N TYR A 245 -12.94 5.55 -7.05
CA TYR A 245 -14.23 5.82 -7.72
C TYR A 245 -15.15 4.62 -7.86
N MET A 246 -14.74 3.41 -7.47
CA MET A 246 -15.57 2.19 -7.56
C MET A 246 -16.96 2.38 -6.94
N ILE A 247 -17.07 3.21 -5.90
CA ILE A 247 -18.34 3.50 -5.24
C ILE A 247 -19.40 4.03 -6.23
N GLY A 248 -19.02 4.91 -7.16
CA GLY A 248 -19.93 5.43 -8.16
C GLY A 248 -20.46 4.34 -9.12
N PHE A 249 -19.63 3.34 -9.45
CA PHE A 249 -20.07 2.16 -10.21
C PHE A 249 -21.06 1.31 -9.40
N VAL A 250 -20.76 1.05 -8.13
CA VAL A 250 -21.60 0.25 -7.24
C VAL A 250 -22.98 0.91 -7.09
N GLU A 251 -23.02 2.22 -6.80
CA GLU A 251 -24.28 2.97 -6.68
C GLU A 251 -25.12 2.90 -7.95
N GLN A 252 -24.50 3.17 -9.10
CA GLN A 252 -25.27 3.29 -10.35
C GLN A 252 -25.67 1.93 -10.95
N LYS A 253 -24.77 0.93 -10.90
CA LYS A 253 -24.95 -0.32 -11.64
C LYS A 253 -25.62 -1.41 -10.83
N LEU A 254 -25.32 -1.49 -9.54
CA LEU A 254 -25.84 -2.54 -8.66
C LEU A 254 -27.03 -2.07 -7.84
N ASN A 255 -27.24 -0.74 -7.74
CA ASN A 255 -28.38 -0.09 -7.11
C ASN A 255 -28.66 -0.67 -5.70
N PRO A 256 -27.70 -0.63 -4.79
CA PRO A 256 -27.85 -1.14 -3.42
C PRO A 256 -28.96 -0.39 -2.67
N SER A 257 -29.62 -1.09 -1.75
CA SER A 257 -30.80 -0.55 -1.04
C SER A 257 -30.44 0.35 0.13
N THR A 258 -29.22 0.21 0.67
CA THR A 258 -28.75 0.96 1.85
C THR A 258 -27.27 1.36 1.72
N ASP A 259 -26.88 2.38 2.45
CA ASP A 259 -25.48 2.83 2.54
C ASP A 259 -24.57 1.74 3.11
N ASP A 260 -25.06 0.95 4.06
CA ASP A 260 -24.32 -0.19 4.61
C ASP A 260 -24.08 -1.28 3.56
N GLU A 261 -25.02 -1.53 2.67
CA GLU A 261 -24.87 -2.46 1.56
C GLU A 261 -23.80 -1.98 0.57
N ILE A 262 -23.73 -0.67 0.28
CA ILE A 262 -22.64 -0.08 -0.51
C ILE A 262 -21.28 -0.40 0.15
N GLY A 263 -21.16 -0.10 1.44
CA GLY A 263 -19.95 -0.36 2.20
C GLY A 263 -19.53 -1.84 2.20
N GLN A 264 -20.52 -2.73 2.35
CA GLN A 264 -20.29 -4.17 2.32
C GLN A 264 -19.81 -4.66 0.94
N ILE A 265 -20.42 -4.19 -0.14
CA ILE A 265 -20.01 -4.54 -1.51
C ILE A 265 -18.57 -4.11 -1.78
N LEU A 266 -18.20 -2.90 -1.39
CA LEU A 266 -16.82 -2.39 -1.52
C LEU A 266 -15.83 -3.23 -0.68
N ALA A 267 -16.16 -3.48 0.57
CA ALA A 267 -15.30 -4.24 1.48
C ALA A 267 -15.08 -5.69 1.01
N ILE A 268 -16.13 -6.38 0.53
CA ILE A 268 -16.02 -7.74 -0.05
C ILE A 268 -15.16 -7.71 -1.33
N SER A 269 -15.38 -6.72 -2.20
CA SER A 269 -14.60 -6.57 -3.43
C SER A 269 -13.11 -6.41 -3.14
N PHE A 270 -12.76 -5.56 -2.17
CA PHE A 270 -11.37 -5.35 -1.77
C PHE A 270 -10.81 -6.53 -0.97
N LEU A 271 -11.64 -7.23 -0.19
CA LEU A 271 -11.27 -8.48 0.45
C LEU A 271 -10.81 -9.52 -0.58
N ILE A 272 -11.61 -9.74 -1.62
CA ILE A 272 -11.31 -10.71 -2.67
C ILE A 272 -10.03 -10.30 -3.42
N LEU A 273 -9.92 -9.03 -3.84
CA LEU A 273 -8.75 -8.50 -4.53
C LEU A 273 -7.46 -8.73 -3.72
N ASN A 274 -7.49 -8.39 -2.42
CA ASN A 274 -6.34 -8.48 -1.54
C ASN A 274 -6.06 -9.92 -1.08
N ALA A 275 -7.07 -10.76 -0.91
CA ALA A 275 -6.88 -12.18 -0.60
C ALA A 275 -6.16 -12.91 -1.75
N VAL A 276 -6.58 -12.66 -3.00
CA VAL A 276 -5.87 -13.17 -4.17
C VAL A 276 -4.46 -12.57 -4.22
N GLY A 277 -4.32 -11.25 -3.99
CA GLY A 277 -3.04 -10.56 -3.94
C GLY A 277 -2.07 -11.11 -2.89
N ALA A 278 -2.56 -11.63 -1.79
CA ALA A 278 -1.75 -12.22 -0.71
C ALA A 278 -1.32 -13.66 -1.00
N VAL A 279 -2.22 -14.47 -1.59
CA VAL A 279 -2.00 -15.90 -1.82
C VAL A 279 -1.27 -16.17 -3.14
N PHE A 280 -1.64 -15.46 -4.20
CA PHE A 280 -1.17 -15.70 -5.56
C PHE A 280 0.36 -15.60 -5.76
N PRO A 281 1.10 -14.69 -5.08
CA PRO A 281 2.55 -14.59 -5.24
C PRO A 281 3.27 -15.89 -4.93
N ALA A 282 2.96 -16.55 -3.82
CA ALA A 282 3.65 -17.75 -3.36
C ALA A 282 3.37 -18.98 -4.23
N PHE A 283 2.12 -19.13 -4.69
CA PHE A 283 1.70 -20.36 -5.39
C PHE A 283 1.77 -20.28 -6.90
N VAL A 284 1.71 -19.08 -7.47
CA VAL A 284 1.62 -18.91 -8.93
C VAL A 284 2.67 -17.96 -9.49
N LEU A 285 2.83 -16.75 -8.92
CA LEU A 285 3.76 -15.78 -9.49
C LEU A 285 5.21 -16.28 -9.44
N GLU A 286 5.65 -16.86 -8.32
CA GLU A 286 7.00 -17.36 -8.17
C GLU A 286 7.33 -18.46 -9.19
N PRO A 287 6.57 -19.59 -9.30
CA PRO A 287 6.83 -20.62 -10.29
C PRO A 287 6.75 -20.13 -11.76
N VAL A 288 5.82 -19.20 -12.05
CA VAL A 288 5.71 -18.62 -13.39
C VAL A 288 6.91 -17.73 -13.70
N THR A 289 7.32 -16.90 -12.73
CA THR A 289 8.48 -16.03 -12.85
C THR A 289 9.77 -16.79 -13.12
N GLU A 290 9.97 -17.93 -12.47
CA GLU A 290 11.12 -18.81 -12.71
C GLU A 290 11.14 -19.34 -14.16
N ARG A 291 9.98 -19.64 -14.74
CA ARG A 291 9.87 -20.22 -16.09
C ARG A 291 10.01 -19.18 -17.20
N ILE A 292 9.31 -18.05 -17.12
CA ILE A 292 9.20 -17.09 -18.21
C ILE A 292 9.88 -15.75 -17.96
N GLY A 293 10.34 -15.50 -16.70
CA GLY A 293 10.98 -14.26 -16.26
C GLY A 293 10.01 -13.28 -15.63
N ARG A 294 10.54 -12.32 -14.86
CA ARG A 294 9.77 -11.37 -14.04
C ARG A 294 8.98 -10.37 -14.88
N VAL A 295 9.59 -9.83 -15.92
CA VAL A 295 8.96 -8.82 -16.81
C VAL A 295 7.77 -9.43 -17.55
N LYS A 296 7.92 -10.61 -18.12
CA LYS A 296 6.83 -11.30 -18.84
C LYS A 296 5.71 -11.70 -17.88
N THR A 297 6.05 -12.20 -16.70
CA THR A 297 5.05 -12.55 -15.66
C THR A 297 4.25 -11.33 -15.25
N HIS A 298 4.92 -10.20 -15.03
CA HIS A 298 4.25 -8.94 -14.68
C HIS A 298 3.31 -8.47 -15.79
N LEU A 299 3.79 -8.46 -17.04
CA LEU A 299 2.98 -8.10 -18.20
C LEU A 299 1.71 -8.96 -18.32
N LEU A 300 1.85 -10.29 -18.23
CA LEU A 300 0.70 -11.20 -18.30
C LEU A 300 -0.28 -10.97 -17.16
N ALA A 301 0.21 -10.73 -15.96
CA ALA A 301 -0.64 -10.42 -14.80
C ALA A 301 -1.41 -9.09 -14.98
N LEU A 302 -0.78 -8.07 -15.57
CA LEU A 302 -1.45 -6.81 -15.93
C LEU A 302 -2.54 -7.01 -16.97
N LEU A 303 -2.31 -7.85 -17.99
CA LEU A 303 -3.34 -8.18 -18.99
C LEU A 303 -4.53 -8.90 -18.34
N VAL A 304 -4.27 -9.85 -17.42
CA VAL A 304 -5.33 -10.55 -16.69
C VAL A 304 -6.14 -9.55 -15.85
N MET A 305 -5.48 -8.61 -15.16
CA MET A 305 -6.16 -7.58 -14.39
C MET A 305 -6.99 -6.63 -15.28
N SER A 306 -6.42 -6.24 -16.43
CA SER A 306 -7.12 -5.41 -17.42
C SER A 306 -8.39 -6.11 -17.91
N LEU A 307 -8.31 -7.41 -18.24
CA LEU A 307 -9.47 -8.22 -18.61
C LEU A 307 -10.49 -8.33 -17.48
N GLY A 308 -10.04 -8.44 -16.23
CA GLY A 308 -10.90 -8.40 -15.06
C GLY A 308 -11.69 -7.08 -14.98
N TYR A 309 -11.03 -5.95 -15.17
CA TYR A 309 -11.70 -4.65 -15.14
C TYR A 309 -12.63 -4.42 -16.33
N PHE A 310 -12.27 -4.84 -17.54
CA PHE A 310 -13.21 -4.85 -18.66
C PHE A 310 -14.38 -5.80 -18.42
N GLY A 311 -14.11 -6.94 -17.77
CA GLY A 311 -15.18 -7.85 -17.32
C GLY A 311 -16.18 -7.15 -16.40
N ILE A 312 -15.70 -6.35 -15.44
CA ILE A 312 -16.59 -5.54 -14.59
C ILE A 312 -17.34 -4.51 -15.42
N ALA A 313 -16.66 -3.75 -16.27
CA ALA A 313 -17.27 -2.69 -17.06
C ALA A 313 -18.43 -3.19 -17.95
N PHE A 314 -18.28 -4.35 -18.57
CA PHE A 314 -19.22 -4.82 -19.59
C PHE A 314 -20.16 -5.94 -19.12
N PHE A 315 -19.76 -6.75 -18.14
CA PHE A 315 -20.48 -7.96 -17.75
C PHE A 315 -20.90 -8.03 -16.29
N ALA A 316 -20.45 -7.12 -15.40
CA ALA A 316 -20.84 -7.16 -13.99
C ALA A 316 -22.24 -6.58 -13.78
N ASN A 317 -23.25 -7.41 -13.94
CA ASN A 317 -24.66 -7.06 -13.70
C ASN A 317 -25.20 -7.64 -12.38
N SER A 318 -24.36 -8.28 -11.57
CA SER A 318 -24.70 -8.88 -10.28
C SER A 318 -23.49 -8.82 -9.34
N LEU A 319 -23.73 -8.98 -8.04
CA LEU A 319 -22.68 -9.05 -7.03
C LEU A 319 -21.70 -10.20 -7.33
N LEU A 320 -22.21 -11.37 -7.70
CA LEU A 320 -21.37 -12.52 -8.01
C LEU A 320 -20.42 -12.23 -9.17
N SER A 321 -20.92 -11.63 -10.26
CA SER A 321 -20.06 -11.29 -11.42
C SER A 321 -19.01 -10.22 -11.06
N LEU A 322 -19.38 -9.21 -10.24
CA LEU A 322 -18.44 -8.24 -9.72
C LEU A 322 -17.32 -8.94 -8.94
N TYR A 323 -17.65 -9.80 -7.98
CA TYR A 323 -16.69 -10.49 -7.11
C TYR A 323 -15.78 -11.45 -7.88
N VAL A 324 -16.31 -12.16 -8.88
CA VAL A 324 -15.49 -13.03 -9.75
C VAL A 324 -14.46 -12.20 -10.52
N PHE A 325 -14.86 -11.09 -11.14
CA PHE A 325 -13.92 -10.24 -11.87
C PHE A 325 -12.94 -9.50 -10.94
N MET A 326 -13.33 -9.15 -9.71
CA MET A 326 -12.40 -8.63 -8.70
C MET A 326 -11.36 -9.67 -8.30
N GLY A 327 -11.74 -10.95 -8.24
CA GLY A 327 -10.79 -12.06 -8.06
C GLY A 327 -9.80 -12.17 -9.21
N VAL A 328 -10.27 -12.06 -10.46
CA VAL A 328 -9.41 -12.01 -11.65
C VAL A 328 -8.47 -10.81 -11.59
N ALA A 329 -8.95 -9.64 -11.18
CA ALA A 329 -8.13 -8.45 -11.03
C ALA A 329 -7.06 -8.60 -9.93
N GLY A 330 -7.33 -9.38 -8.89
CA GLY A 330 -6.40 -9.69 -7.81
C GLY A 330 -5.08 -10.32 -8.28
N VAL A 331 -5.09 -11.03 -9.41
CA VAL A 331 -3.88 -11.60 -10.04
C VAL A 331 -2.87 -10.51 -10.43
N GLY A 332 -3.36 -9.46 -11.08
CA GLY A 332 -2.50 -8.33 -11.44
C GLY A 332 -2.11 -7.47 -10.23
N TRP A 333 -3.01 -7.33 -9.26
CA TRP A 333 -2.69 -6.66 -8.00
C TRP A 333 -1.50 -7.31 -7.29
N ALA A 334 -1.49 -8.64 -7.20
CA ALA A 334 -0.35 -9.39 -6.67
C ALA A 334 0.98 -9.04 -7.35
N ALA A 335 0.95 -8.92 -8.69
CA ALA A 335 2.13 -8.60 -9.48
C ALA A 335 2.55 -7.12 -9.33
N ILE A 336 1.61 -6.17 -9.30
CA ILE A 336 1.88 -4.73 -9.17
C ILE A 336 2.60 -4.40 -7.86
N VAL A 337 2.21 -5.03 -6.75
CA VAL A 337 2.80 -4.75 -5.43
C VAL A 337 4.13 -5.46 -5.20
N SER A 338 4.52 -6.42 -6.04
CA SER A 338 5.72 -7.24 -5.81
C SER A 338 6.79 -7.12 -6.89
N LEU A 339 6.46 -7.31 -8.16
CA LEU A 339 7.44 -7.48 -9.23
C LEU A 339 8.16 -6.18 -9.67
N PRO A 340 7.51 -5.02 -9.83
CA PRO A 340 8.16 -3.81 -10.34
C PRO A 340 9.33 -3.35 -9.46
N PHE A 341 9.19 -3.49 -8.14
CA PHE A 341 10.24 -3.16 -7.19
C PHE A 341 11.47 -4.07 -7.37
N ALA A 342 11.24 -5.39 -7.50
CA ALA A 342 12.30 -6.35 -7.73
C ALA A 342 13.01 -6.09 -9.07
N ILE A 343 12.27 -5.82 -10.16
CA ILE A 343 12.81 -5.52 -11.48
C ILE A 343 13.61 -4.21 -11.44
N MET A 344 13.10 -3.18 -10.77
CA MET A 344 13.77 -1.88 -10.60
C MET A 344 15.13 -2.04 -9.92
N SER A 345 15.18 -2.80 -8.82
CA SER A 345 16.39 -2.97 -8.01
C SER A 345 17.57 -3.59 -8.77
N GLU A 346 17.31 -4.29 -9.89
CA GLU A 346 18.32 -4.86 -10.76
C GLU A 346 18.85 -3.90 -11.82
N LYS A 347 18.15 -2.79 -12.08
CA LYS A 347 18.48 -1.81 -13.14
C LYS A 347 19.24 -0.60 -12.66
N VAL A 348 19.35 -0.44 -11.35
CA VAL A 348 19.92 0.75 -10.73
C VAL A 348 21.19 0.44 -9.96
N ASN A 349 22.02 1.47 -9.73
CA ASN A 349 23.19 1.37 -8.91
C ASN A 349 22.82 1.05 -7.46
N LYS A 350 23.23 -0.12 -6.98
CA LYS A 350 22.91 -0.64 -5.64
C LYS A 350 23.43 0.28 -4.52
N ASN A 351 24.55 0.99 -4.74
CA ASN A 351 25.09 1.94 -3.77
C ASN A 351 24.23 3.18 -3.56
N ARG A 352 23.25 3.43 -4.45
CA ARG A 352 22.31 4.54 -4.38
C ARG A 352 20.84 4.08 -4.34
N MET A 353 20.62 2.87 -3.85
CA MET A 353 19.30 2.23 -3.84
C MET A 353 18.22 3.13 -3.22
N GLY A 354 18.49 3.77 -2.09
CA GLY A 354 17.52 4.67 -1.43
C GLY A 354 17.08 5.82 -2.32
N PHE A 355 18.00 6.45 -3.07
CA PHE A 355 17.68 7.49 -4.03
C PHE A 355 16.77 6.97 -5.16
N PHE A 356 17.10 5.81 -5.74
CA PHE A 356 16.30 5.22 -6.80
C PHE A 356 14.93 4.73 -6.32
N MET A 357 14.82 4.26 -5.07
CA MET A 357 13.54 3.96 -4.44
C MET A 357 12.65 5.19 -4.31
N GLY A 358 13.24 6.33 -3.95
CA GLY A 358 12.51 7.61 -3.92
C GLY A 358 11.97 8.02 -5.29
N ILE A 359 12.79 7.92 -6.34
CA ILE A 359 12.35 8.19 -7.73
C ILE A 359 11.29 7.16 -8.16
N PHE A 360 11.49 5.87 -7.83
CA PHE A 360 10.50 4.83 -8.14
C PHE A 360 9.14 5.13 -7.50
N ASN A 361 9.13 5.63 -6.27
CA ASN A 361 7.88 6.02 -5.60
C ASN A 361 7.12 7.13 -6.36
N LEU A 362 7.80 7.99 -7.12
CA LEU A 362 7.13 9.00 -7.96
C LEU A 362 6.26 8.35 -9.04
N SER A 363 6.62 7.16 -9.54
CA SER A 363 5.79 6.40 -10.49
C SER A 363 4.50 5.85 -9.88
N VAL A 364 4.37 5.93 -8.57
CA VAL A 364 3.16 5.59 -7.80
C VAL A 364 2.36 6.85 -7.48
N VAL A 365 3.00 7.80 -6.79
CA VAL A 365 2.31 8.94 -6.18
C VAL A 365 1.87 10.00 -7.18
N LEU A 366 2.63 10.25 -8.27
CA LEU A 366 2.23 11.20 -9.30
C LEU A 366 0.97 10.76 -10.07
N PRO A 367 0.87 9.49 -10.54
CA PRO A 367 -0.38 8.96 -11.08
C PRO A 367 -1.55 9.01 -10.11
N GLN A 368 -1.33 8.71 -8.83
CA GLN A 368 -2.36 8.80 -7.82
C GLN A 368 -2.89 10.23 -7.65
N LEU A 369 -2.00 11.23 -7.64
CA LEU A 369 -2.40 12.65 -7.64
C LEU A 369 -3.18 13.03 -8.90
N PHE A 370 -2.70 12.60 -10.07
CA PHE A 370 -3.40 12.86 -11.33
C PHE A 370 -4.81 12.30 -11.33
N VAL A 371 -4.99 11.05 -10.90
CA VAL A 371 -6.30 10.41 -10.77
C VAL A 371 -7.18 11.18 -9.79
N SER A 372 -6.67 11.48 -8.61
CA SER A 372 -7.43 12.10 -7.53
C SER A 372 -7.84 13.54 -7.85
N LEU A 373 -6.98 14.32 -8.50
CA LEU A 373 -7.25 15.74 -8.77
C LEU A 373 -7.87 16.02 -10.14
N ALA A 374 -7.60 15.19 -11.16
CA ALA A 374 -8.03 15.46 -12.52
C ALA A 374 -9.14 14.54 -13.01
N LEU A 375 -9.11 13.22 -12.71
CA LEU A 375 -10.10 12.31 -13.28
C LEU A 375 -11.46 12.38 -12.60
N GLY A 376 -11.56 12.86 -11.36
CA GLY A 376 -12.80 12.97 -10.63
C GLY A 376 -13.88 13.77 -11.37
N VAL A 377 -13.51 14.89 -11.99
CA VAL A 377 -14.45 15.74 -12.77
C VAL A 377 -15.04 14.96 -13.95
N PHE A 378 -14.19 14.24 -14.70
CA PHE A 378 -14.64 13.46 -15.86
C PHE A 378 -15.52 12.28 -15.45
N ILE A 379 -15.19 11.62 -14.34
CA ILE A 379 -15.95 10.48 -13.84
C ILE A 379 -17.27 10.95 -13.25
N GLU A 380 -17.31 12.06 -12.51
CA GLU A 380 -18.54 12.62 -11.97
C GLU A 380 -19.50 13.04 -13.10
N GLY A 381 -19.02 13.73 -14.13
CA GLY A 381 -19.81 14.14 -15.29
C GLY A 381 -20.23 13.00 -16.23
N ALA A 382 -19.69 11.80 -16.07
CA ALA A 382 -20.01 10.68 -16.96
C ALA A 382 -21.41 10.12 -16.70
N LEU A 383 -22.20 10.00 -17.77
CA LEU A 383 -23.56 9.39 -17.70
C LEU A 383 -23.51 7.92 -17.28
N ASN A 384 -22.42 7.20 -17.60
CA ASN A 384 -22.26 5.79 -17.27
C ASN A 384 -20.97 5.59 -16.48
N LYS A 385 -21.09 5.14 -15.24
CA LYS A 385 -19.96 4.91 -14.33
C LYS A 385 -19.16 3.63 -14.68
N ASN A 386 -19.54 2.85 -15.68
CA ASN A 386 -18.68 1.81 -16.27
C ASN A 386 -17.37 2.43 -16.76
N LEU A 387 -17.35 3.74 -17.06
CA LEU A 387 -16.15 4.50 -17.42
C LEU A 387 -15.01 4.30 -16.43
N ILE A 388 -15.29 4.13 -15.15
CA ILE A 388 -14.29 3.87 -14.08
C ILE A 388 -13.45 2.64 -14.45
N PHE A 389 -14.11 1.54 -14.75
CA PHE A 389 -13.44 0.28 -15.07
C PHE A 389 -12.91 0.24 -16.51
N ILE A 390 -13.48 1.01 -17.43
CA ILE A 390 -12.93 1.20 -18.78
C ILE A 390 -11.59 1.95 -18.70
N ILE A 391 -11.50 3.04 -17.94
CA ILE A 391 -10.23 3.76 -17.71
C ILE A 391 -9.23 2.83 -17.03
N SER A 392 -9.64 2.16 -15.95
CA SER A 392 -8.76 1.24 -15.20
C SER A 392 -8.22 0.11 -16.09
N GLY A 393 -9.08 -0.54 -16.85
CA GLY A 393 -8.69 -1.61 -17.77
C GLY A 393 -7.79 -1.12 -18.91
N SER A 394 -8.13 0.02 -19.52
CA SER A 394 -7.34 0.61 -20.62
C SER A 394 -5.94 1.02 -20.18
N THR A 395 -5.81 1.67 -19.04
CA THR A 395 -4.49 2.10 -18.54
C THR A 395 -3.62 0.91 -18.14
N LEU A 396 -4.21 -0.17 -17.62
CA LEU A 396 -3.48 -1.42 -17.37
C LEU A 396 -3.05 -2.12 -18.67
N ALA A 397 -3.90 -2.12 -19.70
CA ALA A 397 -3.52 -2.64 -21.01
C ALA A 397 -2.38 -1.84 -21.63
N ILE A 398 -2.43 -0.50 -21.56
CA ILE A 398 -1.34 0.37 -22.00
C ILE A 398 -0.07 0.06 -21.20
N SER A 399 -0.17 -0.05 -19.87
CA SER A 399 0.96 -0.44 -19.03
C SER A 399 1.57 -1.77 -19.48
N ALA A 400 0.75 -2.79 -19.71
CA ALA A 400 1.22 -4.09 -20.19
C ALA A 400 1.99 -3.98 -21.51
N VAL A 401 1.51 -3.18 -22.48
CA VAL A 401 2.22 -2.91 -23.74
C VAL A 401 3.56 -2.20 -23.49
N LEU A 402 3.59 -1.19 -22.60
CA LEU A 402 4.81 -0.48 -22.25
C LEU A 402 5.85 -1.39 -21.58
N TRP A 403 5.41 -2.38 -20.79
CA TRP A 403 6.30 -3.37 -20.20
C TRP A 403 7.02 -4.26 -21.22
N LEU A 404 6.53 -4.38 -22.48
CA LEU A 404 7.27 -5.01 -23.57
C LEU A 404 8.60 -4.30 -23.89
N LEU A 405 8.69 -3.01 -23.58
CA LEU A 405 9.87 -2.18 -23.83
C LEU A 405 10.89 -2.23 -22.68
N VAL A 406 10.53 -2.86 -21.57
CA VAL A 406 11.41 -3.04 -20.41
C VAL A 406 12.19 -4.33 -20.58
N ASN A 407 13.53 -4.23 -20.70
CA ASN A 407 14.39 -5.40 -20.90
C ASN A 407 14.55 -6.19 -19.60
N GLU A 408 14.54 -7.50 -19.69
CA GLU A 408 14.89 -8.39 -18.58
C GLU A 408 16.41 -8.60 -18.53
N ASN A 409 17.02 -8.47 -17.33
CA ASN A 409 18.45 -8.73 -17.16
C ASN A 409 18.72 -10.23 -17.33
N LYS A 410 19.41 -10.61 -18.41
CA LYS A 410 19.73 -12.02 -18.73
C LYS A 410 20.71 -12.70 -17.78
N ASN A 411 21.39 -11.92 -16.92
CA ASN A 411 22.43 -12.45 -16.01
C ASN A 411 21.85 -13.18 -14.78
N THR A 412 20.64 -12.86 -14.35
CA THR A 412 20.00 -13.53 -13.21
C THR A 412 19.70 -15.00 -13.47
N LYS A 413 19.35 -15.36 -14.71
CA LYS A 413 19.12 -16.76 -15.09
C LYS A 413 20.37 -17.67 -14.97
N LYS A 414 21.57 -17.12 -15.10
CA LYS A 414 22.81 -17.92 -15.02
C LYS A 414 23.32 -18.11 -13.58
N GLU A 415 23.04 -17.18 -12.67
CA GLU A 415 23.49 -17.30 -11.29
C GLU A 415 22.56 -18.17 -10.45
N GLU A 416 21.25 -18.08 -10.63
CA GLU A 416 20.27 -18.97 -9.96
C GLU A 416 20.43 -20.43 -10.37
N PHE A 417 20.73 -20.71 -11.64
CA PHE A 417 21.03 -22.07 -12.11
C PHE A 417 22.36 -22.64 -11.55
N ARG A 418 23.32 -21.78 -11.20
CA ARG A 418 24.60 -22.21 -10.57
C ARG A 418 24.46 -22.49 -9.08
N VAL A 419 23.55 -21.84 -8.38
CA VAL A 419 23.33 -22.05 -6.94
C VAL A 419 22.46 -23.29 -6.69
N ASN A 420 21.50 -23.59 -7.56
CA ASN A 420 20.61 -24.76 -7.42
C ASN A 420 21.08 -26.02 -8.12
N GLY A 421 22.17 -25.97 -8.93
CA GLY A 421 22.72 -27.11 -9.66
C GLY A 421 23.97 -27.75 -9.03
N GLY A 422 24.29 -27.40 -7.81
CA GLY A 422 25.49 -27.87 -7.08
C GLY A 422 25.17 -28.75 -5.87
N HIS A 423 24.26 -29.71 -6.01
CA HIS A 423 24.14 -30.84 -5.08
C HIS A 423 23.95 -32.12 -5.86
#